data_cebc3d7de99813f4b93746d846b081e3
#
_entry.id   cebc3d7de99813f4b93746d846b081e3
#
_cell.length_a   1.000
_cell.length_b   1.000
_cell.length_c   1.000
_cell.angle_alpha   90.00
_cell.angle_beta   90.00
_cell.angle_gamma   90.00
#
_symmetry.space_group_name_H-M   'P 1'
#
loop_
_entity.id
_entity.type
_entity.pdbx_description
1 polymer ?
#
loop_
_entity_poly.entity_id
_entity_poly.type
_entity_poly.pdbx_seq_one_letter_code
_entity_poly.pdbx_strand_id
1 'polypeptide(L)'
;MNVTTGSRWRSQACTTEVIVVRAEAGDVDLRCGGHPMVAPTDTAESFAPVPEFAEGSSVGKRYELEAVGLELLVTKAGAGSLAVGDTALALKAAKRLPSSD
;
A
#
# COMPACT_ATOMS: atom_id res chain seq x y z
N MET A 1 -6.08 12.10 0.93
CA MET A 1 -4.66 12.52 0.90
C MET A 1 -4.18 12.58 -0.54
N ASN A 2 -3.25 13.45 -0.81
CA ASN A 2 -2.72 13.60 -2.15
C ASN A 2 -1.54 12.64 -2.35
N VAL A 3 -1.80 11.56 -3.09
CA VAL A 3 -0.82 10.51 -3.34
C VAL A 3 -0.26 10.69 -4.75
N THR A 4 1.03 10.97 -4.84
CA THR A 4 1.68 11.23 -6.12
C THR A 4 2.77 10.20 -6.39
N THR A 5 3.06 9.96 -7.67
CA THR A 5 4.14 9.05 -8.08
C THR A 5 5.45 9.50 -7.45
N GLY A 6 6.16 8.55 -6.84
CA GLY A 6 7.41 8.82 -6.13
C GLY A 6 7.24 9.20 -4.67
N SER A 7 6.03 9.49 -4.21
CA SER A 7 5.79 9.82 -2.79
C SER A 7 5.90 8.56 -1.93
N ARG A 8 6.25 8.78 -0.65
CA ARG A 8 6.43 7.70 0.32
C ARG A 8 5.43 7.84 1.43
N TRP A 9 4.96 6.71 1.93
CA TRP A 9 3.95 6.65 2.98
C TRP A 9 4.28 5.54 3.95
N ARG A 10 3.96 5.74 5.23
CA ARG A 10 4.16 4.72 6.26
C ARG A 10 2.88 4.44 7.01
N SER A 11 2.77 3.21 7.50
CA SER A 11 1.64 2.76 8.29
C SER A 11 1.67 3.34 9.69
N GLN A 12 0.48 3.57 10.24
CA GLN A 12 0.31 3.88 11.66
C GLN A 12 -0.10 2.65 12.47
N ALA A 13 -0.31 1.51 11.81
CA ALA A 13 -0.80 0.29 12.46
C ALA A 13 0.26 -0.83 12.50
N CYS A 14 1.34 -0.67 11.72
CA CYS A 14 2.40 -1.68 11.64
C CYS A 14 3.66 -1.04 11.05
N THR A 15 4.62 -1.86 10.66
CA THR A 15 5.91 -1.38 10.14
C THR A 15 5.94 -1.16 8.63
N THR A 16 4.82 -1.37 7.93
CA THR A 16 4.77 -1.25 6.47
C THR A 16 5.11 0.17 6.00
N GLU A 17 5.98 0.25 5.01
CA GLU A 17 6.29 1.47 4.29
C GLU A 17 6.24 1.20 2.79
N VAL A 18 5.77 2.18 2.04
CA VAL A 18 5.59 2.05 0.59
C VAL A 18 6.10 3.27 -0.14
N ILE A 19 6.47 3.07 -1.42
CA ILE A 19 6.66 4.15 -2.37
C ILE A 19 5.62 4.01 -3.47
N VAL A 20 5.06 5.12 -3.91
CA VAL A 20 4.04 5.12 -4.95
C VAL A 20 4.72 5.01 -6.31
N VAL A 21 4.41 3.94 -7.05
CA VAL A 21 4.94 3.68 -8.38
C VAL A 21 4.09 4.35 -9.45
N ARG A 22 2.76 4.34 -9.25
CA ARG A 22 1.81 4.95 -10.17
C ARG A 22 0.62 5.47 -9.37
N ALA A 23 0.19 6.70 -9.66
CA ALA A 23 -0.96 7.32 -9.00
C ALA A 23 -1.69 8.21 -10.01
N GLU A 24 -2.72 7.66 -10.65
CA GLU A 24 -3.50 8.39 -11.65
C GLU A 24 -4.59 9.25 -11.04
N ALA A 25 -5.19 8.80 -9.94
CA ALA A 25 -6.25 9.53 -9.28
C ALA A 25 -5.74 10.71 -8.45
N GLY A 26 -4.57 10.60 -7.88
CA GLY A 26 -3.98 11.65 -7.03
C GLY A 26 -4.55 11.67 -5.62
N ASP A 27 -5.81 11.98 -5.46
CA ASP A 27 -6.46 12.07 -4.14
C ASP A 27 -7.15 10.75 -3.82
N VAL A 28 -6.57 9.99 -2.91
CA VAL A 28 -7.09 8.70 -2.46
C VAL A 28 -6.96 8.58 -0.95
N ASP A 29 -7.80 7.74 -0.35
CA ASP A 29 -7.75 7.43 1.08
C ASP A 29 -6.87 6.20 1.29
N LEU A 30 -5.55 6.39 1.20
CA LEU A 30 -4.58 5.30 1.33
C LEU A 30 -4.48 4.83 2.78
N ARG A 31 -4.72 3.55 3.01
CA ARG A 31 -4.73 2.95 4.34
C ARG A 31 -3.86 1.72 4.40
N CYS A 32 -3.38 1.42 5.60
CA CYS A 32 -2.71 0.17 5.91
C CYS A 32 -3.17 -0.30 7.28
N GLY A 33 -3.61 -1.56 7.37
CA GLY A 33 -4.17 -2.08 8.62
C GLY A 33 -5.48 -1.42 9.02
N GLY A 34 -6.19 -0.81 8.09
CA GLY A 34 -7.47 -0.13 8.34
C GLY A 34 -7.33 1.31 8.81
N HIS A 35 -6.12 1.84 8.88
CA HIS A 35 -5.86 3.22 9.35
C HIS A 35 -5.12 4.01 8.28
N PRO A 36 -5.37 5.33 8.16
CA PRO A 36 -4.72 6.14 7.15
C PRO A 36 -3.19 6.07 7.25
N MET A 37 -2.53 6.00 6.13
CA MET A 37 -1.08 6.12 6.08
C MET A 37 -0.66 7.59 6.20
N VAL A 38 0.54 7.83 6.65
CA VAL A 38 1.09 9.17 6.83
C VAL A 38 2.43 9.29 6.10
N ALA A 39 2.83 10.52 5.82
CA ALA A 39 4.16 10.78 5.24
C ALA A 39 5.24 10.36 6.24
N PRO A 40 6.43 9.96 5.76
CA PRO A 40 7.51 9.50 6.66
C PRO A 40 7.94 10.53 7.70
N THR A 41 7.75 11.82 7.40
CA THR A 41 8.12 12.90 8.31
C THR A 41 7.01 13.28 9.28
N ASP A 42 5.80 12.79 9.06
CA ASP A 42 4.68 13.07 9.95
C ASP A 42 4.73 12.20 11.19
N THR A 43 4.18 12.71 12.28
CA THR A 43 4.02 11.93 13.50
C THR A 43 2.97 10.86 13.27
N ALA A 44 3.36 9.60 13.46
CA ALA A 44 2.44 8.48 13.38
C ALA A 44 1.87 8.16 14.76
N GLU A 45 0.58 7.88 14.80
CA GLU A 45 -0.02 7.28 15.97
C GLU A 45 0.25 5.78 15.97
N SER A 46 -0.03 5.10 17.07
CA SER A 46 0.18 3.67 17.19
C SER A 46 -1.17 2.99 17.30
N PHE A 47 -1.64 2.44 16.20
CA PHE A 47 -2.89 1.69 16.14
C PHE A 47 -2.62 0.20 16.00
N ALA A 48 -3.57 -0.62 16.39
CA ALA A 48 -3.55 -2.05 16.06
C ALA A 48 -4.20 -2.23 14.68
N PRO A 49 -3.69 -3.12 13.83
CA PRO A 49 -4.37 -3.44 12.57
C PRO A 49 -5.75 -4.01 12.84
N VAL A 50 -6.76 -3.55 12.08
CA VAL A 50 -8.08 -4.17 12.18
C VAL A 50 -8.06 -5.55 11.51
N PRO A 51 -8.85 -6.52 12.00
CA PRO A 51 -8.78 -7.91 11.50
C PRO A 51 -8.99 -8.04 9.99
N GLU A 52 -9.85 -7.24 9.39
CA GLU A 52 -10.12 -7.29 7.96
C GLU A 52 -8.93 -6.86 7.11
N PHE A 53 -7.97 -6.16 7.71
CA PHE A 53 -6.79 -5.63 7.00
C PHE A 53 -5.50 -6.03 7.70
N ALA A 54 -5.42 -7.28 8.15
CA ALA A 54 -4.27 -7.80 8.87
C ALA A 54 -3.60 -8.99 8.17
N GLU A 55 -3.69 -9.04 6.85
CA GLU A 55 -3.07 -10.13 6.07
C GLU A 55 -1.60 -9.88 5.76
N GLY A 56 -1.12 -8.68 6.03
CA GLY A 56 0.27 -8.35 5.85
C GLY A 56 0.60 -7.72 4.51
N SER A 57 1.79 -7.12 4.46
CA SER A 57 2.37 -6.52 3.26
C SER A 57 3.79 -7.02 3.15
N SER A 58 4.19 -7.51 1.98
CA SER A 58 5.49 -8.16 1.78
C SER A 58 6.46 -7.22 1.09
N VAL A 59 7.67 -7.10 1.63
CA VAL A 59 8.72 -6.25 1.06
C VAL A 59 9.07 -6.71 -0.36
N GLY A 60 9.31 -5.74 -1.25
CA GLY A 60 9.66 -6.02 -2.64
C GLY A 60 8.48 -6.39 -3.52
N LYS A 61 7.29 -6.48 -2.97
CA LYS A 61 6.08 -6.79 -3.73
C LYS A 61 5.35 -5.51 -4.09
N ARG A 62 4.63 -5.56 -5.21
CA ARG A 62 3.78 -4.45 -5.67
C ARG A 62 2.33 -4.78 -5.44
N TYR A 63 1.60 -3.79 -4.98
CA TYR A 63 0.16 -3.88 -4.73
C TYR A 63 -0.53 -2.83 -5.56
N GLU A 64 -1.70 -3.16 -6.11
CA GLU A 64 -2.38 -2.27 -7.04
C GLU A 64 -3.88 -2.25 -6.81
N LEU A 65 -4.48 -1.12 -7.21
CA LEU A 65 -5.92 -0.97 -7.36
C LEU A 65 -6.16 -0.27 -8.68
N GLU A 66 -6.45 -1.04 -9.72
CA GLU A 66 -6.56 -0.51 -11.08
C GLU A 66 -7.72 0.47 -11.26
N ALA A 67 -8.79 0.29 -10.48
CA ALA A 67 -9.95 1.17 -10.54
C ALA A 67 -9.59 2.64 -10.32
N VAL A 68 -8.53 2.92 -9.56
CA VAL A 68 -8.05 4.28 -9.31
C VAL A 68 -6.65 4.52 -9.87
N GLY A 69 -6.12 3.57 -10.63
CA GLY A 69 -4.79 3.70 -11.23
C GLY A 69 -3.66 3.82 -10.23
N LEU A 70 -3.74 3.08 -9.13
CA LEU A 70 -2.76 3.14 -8.05
C LEU A 70 -1.91 1.88 -8.01
N GLU A 71 -0.60 2.06 -7.91
CA GLU A 71 0.34 0.96 -7.70
C GLU A 71 1.40 1.38 -6.69
N LEU A 72 1.64 0.52 -5.71
CA LEU A 72 2.58 0.76 -4.61
C LEU A 72 3.64 -0.33 -4.59
N LEU A 73 4.87 0.05 -4.25
CA LEU A 73 5.94 -0.90 -3.95
C LEU A 73 6.20 -0.88 -2.45
N VAL A 74 6.14 -2.05 -1.82
CA VAL A 74 6.41 -2.16 -0.38
C VAL A 74 7.92 -2.14 -0.17
N THR A 75 8.39 -1.14 0.56
CA THR A 75 9.83 -1.00 0.89
C THR A 75 10.13 -1.54 2.27
N LYS A 76 9.13 -1.70 3.13
CA LYS A 76 9.28 -2.29 4.45
C LYS A 76 8.01 -3.08 4.77
N ALA A 77 8.19 -4.34 5.13
CA ALA A 77 7.08 -5.25 5.41
C ALA A 77 6.40 -4.94 6.75
N GLY A 78 5.15 -5.36 6.88
CA GLY A 78 4.41 -5.22 8.12
C GLY A 78 3.16 -6.08 8.13
N ALA A 79 2.45 -6.06 9.24
CA ALA A 79 1.30 -6.94 9.47
C ALA A 79 0.01 -6.47 8.80
N GLY A 80 -0.10 -5.18 8.48
CA GLY A 80 -1.33 -4.62 7.90
C GLY A 80 -1.44 -4.82 6.41
N SER A 81 -2.68 -4.91 5.92
CA SER A 81 -2.98 -4.96 4.50
C SER A 81 -3.18 -3.55 3.95
N LEU A 82 -2.72 -3.31 2.73
CA LEU A 82 -2.89 -2.03 2.04
C LEU A 82 -4.29 -1.94 1.44
N ALA A 83 -4.89 -0.75 1.50
CA ALA A 83 -6.23 -0.51 0.99
C ALA A 83 -6.41 0.95 0.60
N VAL A 84 -7.42 1.20 -0.23
CA VAL A 84 -7.96 2.55 -0.48
C VAL A 84 -9.37 2.54 0.11
N GLY A 85 -9.59 3.33 1.16
CA GLY A 85 -10.82 3.24 1.92
C GLY A 85 -11.02 1.83 2.46
N ASP A 86 -12.11 1.19 2.08
CA ASP A 86 -12.42 -0.19 2.48
C ASP A 86 -12.03 -1.22 1.42
N THR A 87 -11.43 -0.81 0.33
CA THR A 87 -11.08 -1.69 -0.79
C THR A 87 -9.63 -2.10 -0.71
N ALA A 88 -9.36 -3.38 -0.44
CA ALA A 88 -8.01 -3.89 -0.36
C ALA A 88 -7.33 -3.84 -1.73
N LEU A 89 -6.04 -3.48 -1.73
CA LEU A 89 -5.22 -3.60 -2.92
C LEU A 89 -4.90 -5.06 -3.18
N ALA A 90 -4.78 -5.41 -4.46
CA ALA A 90 -4.41 -6.75 -4.86
C ALA A 90 -2.90 -6.83 -5.08
N LEU A 91 -2.32 -7.97 -4.75
CA LEU A 91 -0.93 -8.24 -5.08
C LEU A 91 -0.78 -8.29 -6.60
N LYS A 92 0.09 -7.45 -7.13
CA LYS A 92 0.34 -7.46 -8.57
C LYS A 92 1.22 -8.65 -8.90
N ALA A 93 0.67 -9.59 -9.67
CA ALA A 93 1.43 -10.75 -10.11
C ALA A 93 2.52 -10.30 -11.08
N ALA A 94 3.73 -10.83 -10.88
CA ALA A 94 4.78 -10.63 -11.87
C ALA A 94 4.29 -11.21 -13.19
N LYS A 95 4.37 -10.40 -14.26
CA LYS A 95 3.96 -10.86 -15.56
C LYS A 95 4.94 -11.92 -16.03
N ARG A 96 4.52 -13.16 -16.02
CA ARG A 96 5.32 -14.24 -16.53
C ARG A 96 5.43 -14.10 -18.03
N LEU A 97 6.64 -14.14 -18.50
CA LEU A 97 6.85 -14.34 -19.92
C LEU A 97 6.26 -15.71 -20.27
N PRO A 98 5.52 -15.80 -21.37
CA PRO A 98 5.07 -17.10 -21.81
C PRO A 98 6.28 -18.01 -21.92
N SER A 99 6.24 -19.08 -21.19
CA SER A 99 7.33 -20.03 -21.24
C SER A 99 7.42 -20.57 -22.64
N SER A 100 8.58 -20.46 -23.22
CA SER A 100 8.82 -21.06 -24.53
C SER A 100 9.06 -22.57 -24.45
N ASP A 101 8.99 -23.06 -23.28
CA ASP A 101 9.24 -24.46 -22.96
C ASP A 101 8.03 -25.11 -22.34
#